data_9dcc7b49d52a8d7bdc91f6835be24095
#
_entry.id   9dcc7b49d52a8d7bdc91f6835be24095
#
_cell.length_a   1.000
_cell.length_b   1.000
_cell.length_c   1.000
_cell.angle_alpha   90.00
_cell.angle_beta   90.00
_cell.angle_gamma   90.00
#
_symmetry.space_group_name_H-M   'P 1'
#
loop_
_entity.id
_entity.type
_entity.pdbx_description
1 polymer ?
#
loop_
_entity_poly.entity_id
_entity_poly.type
_entity_poly.pdbx_seq_one_letter_code
_entity_poly.pdbx_strand_id
1 'polypeptide(L)'
;VGKIDLIQTHYPGDAWKIMISCILLNQTTNQQVRPVIVKFFKSFPTPNLIKESSLTKISEILQPTGFQNVKAARIIKFTQVWNSGERNPNNFPGIGPYGRDAWKIFIEGKTDFVACDKKLNLYLSEISSPRSS
;
A
#
# COMPACT_ATOMS: atom_id res chain seq x y z
N VAL A 1 -13.12 0.91 20.85
CA VAL A 1 -12.24 2.05 21.00
C VAL A 1 -10.82 1.65 20.70
N GLY A 2 -10.12 2.48 20.00
CA GLY A 2 -8.70 2.31 19.85
C GLY A 2 -8.25 1.32 18.80
N LYS A 3 -9.14 0.86 17.96
CA LYS A 3 -8.71 0.03 16.85
C LYS A 3 -7.94 0.87 15.85
N ILE A 4 -6.79 0.34 15.43
CA ILE A 4 -5.99 0.99 14.42
C ILE A 4 -6.67 0.84 13.07
N ASP A 5 -6.89 1.95 12.40
CA ASP A 5 -7.49 1.97 11.06
C ASP A 5 -6.38 2.17 10.04
N LEU A 6 -5.87 1.08 9.50
CA LEU A 6 -4.84 1.13 8.47
C LEU A 6 -5.49 1.18 7.09
N ILE A 7 -4.90 1.97 6.20
CA ILE A 7 -5.42 2.13 4.84
C ILE A 7 -5.54 0.77 4.13
N GLN A 8 -4.58 -0.12 4.35
CA GLN A 8 -4.57 -1.43 3.72
C GLN A 8 -5.82 -2.25 4.04
N THR A 9 -6.43 -2.04 5.20
CA THR A 9 -7.64 -2.79 5.57
C THR A 9 -8.87 -2.39 4.78
N HIS A 10 -8.81 -1.29 4.05
CA HIS A 10 -9.91 -0.83 3.21
C HIS A 10 -9.97 -1.55 1.87
N TYR A 11 -8.96 -2.34 1.54
CA TYR A 11 -8.88 -3.03 0.25
C TYR A 11 -8.63 -4.53 0.45
N PRO A 12 -9.51 -5.23 1.20
CA PRO A 12 -9.29 -6.64 1.50
C PRO A 12 -9.29 -7.46 0.21
N GLY A 13 -8.32 -8.35 0.10
CA GLY A 13 -8.22 -9.23 -1.06
C GLY A 13 -7.64 -8.60 -2.31
N ASP A 14 -7.34 -7.30 -2.28
CA ASP A 14 -6.75 -6.64 -3.45
C ASP A 14 -5.29 -6.31 -3.17
N ALA A 15 -4.43 -7.27 -3.49
CA ALA A 15 -3.01 -7.16 -3.18
C ALA A 15 -2.34 -5.98 -3.90
N TRP A 16 -2.73 -5.72 -5.16
CA TRP A 16 -2.16 -4.59 -5.90
C TRP A 16 -2.47 -3.27 -5.19
N LYS A 17 -3.72 -3.06 -4.80
CA LYS A 17 -4.12 -1.83 -4.09
C LYS A 17 -3.42 -1.70 -2.74
N ILE A 18 -3.23 -2.81 -2.05
CA ILE A 18 -2.53 -2.80 -0.77
C ILE A 18 -1.07 -2.36 -0.97
N MET A 19 -0.42 -2.85 -2.00
CA MET A 19 0.97 -2.45 -2.28
C MET A 19 1.06 -1.00 -2.75
N ILE A 20 0.12 -0.54 -3.57
CA ILE A 20 0.06 0.88 -3.96
C ILE A 20 -0.06 1.75 -2.71
N SER A 21 -0.90 1.36 -1.76
CA SER A 21 -1.04 2.10 -0.50
C SER A 21 0.29 2.22 0.23
N CYS A 22 1.08 1.16 0.25
CA CYS A 22 2.40 1.18 0.89
C CYS A 22 3.36 2.14 0.18
N ILE A 23 3.32 2.19 -1.15
CA ILE A 23 4.15 3.13 -1.91
C ILE A 23 3.77 4.57 -1.56
N LEU A 24 2.48 4.85 -1.48
CA LEU A 24 2.00 6.21 -1.17
C LEU A 24 2.31 6.62 0.27
N LEU A 25 2.33 5.67 1.19
CA LEU A 25 2.63 5.95 2.60
C LEU A 25 4.10 6.16 2.88
N ASN A 26 4.98 5.94 1.91
CA ASN A 26 6.40 6.14 2.09
C ASN A 26 6.67 7.63 2.34
N GLN A 27 7.21 7.96 3.54
CA GLN A 27 7.51 9.32 3.97
C GLN A 27 6.28 10.25 3.95
N THR A 28 5.08 9.67 4.12
CA THR A 28 3.84 10.43 4.10
C THR A 28 2.91 9.89 5.17
N THR A 29 2.12 10.76 5.79
CA THR A 29 1.20 10.34 6.84
C THR A 29 -0.07 9.71 6.27
N ASN A 30 -0.73 8.87 7.06
CA ASN A 30 -2.04 8.34 6.70
C ASN A 30 -3.02 9.46 6.39
N GLN A 31 -2.97 10.53 7.18
CA GLN A 31 -3.87 11.66 7.03
C GLN A 31 -3.74 12.32 5.65
N GLN A 32 -2.50 12.43 5.15
CA GLN A 32 -2.25 13.00 3.84
C GLN A 32 -2.64 12.07 2.70
N VAL A 33 -2.46 10.77 2.91
CA VAL A 33 -2.69 9.78 1.85
C VAL A 33 -4.16 9.43 1.67
N ARG A 34 -4.94 9.40 2.76
CA ARG A 34 -6.33 8.93 2.71
C ARG A 34 -7.19 9.61 1.63
N PRO A 35 -7.25 10.96 1.56
CA PRO A 35 -8.08 11.57 0.53
C PRO A 35 -7.54 11.35 -0.88
N VAL A 36 -6.23 11.26 -1.01
CA VAL A 36 -5.59 11.07 -2.32
C VAL A 36 -5.80 9.66 -2.85
N ILE A 37 -5.72 8.67 -1.98
CA ILE A 37 -5.82 7.28 -2.41
C ILE A 37 -7.23 6.95 -2.93
N VAL A 38 -8.26 7.58 -2.37
CA VAL A 38 -9.62 7.42 -2.85
C VAL A 38 -9.73 7.94 -4.29
N LYS A 39 -9.18 9.13 -4.55
CA LYS A 39 -9.17 9.69 -5.90
C LYS A 39 -8.33 8.84 -6.85
N PHE A 40 -7.20 8.34 -6.36
CA PHE A 40 -6.31 7.53 -7.17
C PHE A 40 -7.00 6.28 -7.67
N PHE A 41 -7.66 5.53 -6.77
CA PHE A 41 -8.32 4.29 -7.19
C PHE A 41 -9.62 4.53 -7.93
N LYS A 42 -10.16 5.73 -7.87
CA LYS A 42 -11.28 6.11 -8.71
C LYS A 42 -10.85 6.27 -10.17
N SER A 43 -9.66 6.83 -10.38
CA SER A 43 -9.09 7.02 -11.71
C SER A 43 -8.38 5.76 -12.21
N PHE A 44 -7.79 5.00 -11.30
CA PHE A 44 -6.98 3.82 -11.64
C PHE A 44 -7.42 2.63 -10.79
N PRO A 45 -8.63 2.09 -11.04
CA PRO A 45 -9.12 0.96 -10.22
C PRO A 45 -8.41 -0.37 -10.48
N THR A 46 -7.67 -0.49 -11.59
CA THR A 46 -6.98 -1.72 -11.96
C THR A 46 -5.56 -1.43 -12.43
N PRO A 47 -4.65 -2.42 -12.33
CA PRO A 47 -3.29 -2.24 -12.83
C PRO A 47 -3.21 -1.90 -14.32
N ASN A 48 -4.14 -2.39 -15.11
CA ASN A 48 -4.11 -2.13 -16.57
C ASN A 48 -4.28 -0.66 -16.89
N LEU A 49 -5.05 0.07 -16.09
CA LEU A 49 -5.26 1.50 -16.32
C LEU A 49 -3.99 2.30 -16.05
N ILE A 50 -3.14 1.85 -15.13
CA ILE A 50 -1.83 2.46 -14.93
C ILE A 50 -0.96 2.29 -16.17
N LYS A 51 -0.98 1.08 -16.76
CA LYS A 51 -0.20 0.77 -17.95
C LYS A 51 -0.54 1.71 -19.10
N GLU A 52 -1.81 2.12 -19.20
CA GLU A 52 -2.30 2.96 -20.28
C GLU A 52 -2.20 4.46 -19.98
N SER A 53 -1.69 4.82 -18.81
CA SER A 53 -1.64 6.22 -18.39
C SER A 53 -0.21 6.78 -18.51
N SER A 54 -0.06 8.07 -18.22
CA SER A 54 1.21 8.76 -18.26
C SER A 54 1.68 9.11 -16.86
N LEU A 55 2.99 9.30 -16.73
CA LEU A 55 3.59 9.75 -15.47
C LEU A 55 2.93 11.06 -15.01
N THR A 56 2.69 11.98 -15.93
CA THR A 56 2.12 13.29 -15.61
C THR A 56 0.73 13.14 -14.98
N LYS A 57 -0.14 12.33 -15.56
CA LYS A 57 -1.48 12.13 -15.04
C LYS A 57 -1.47 11.52 -13.64
N ILE A 58 -0.60 10.54 -13.45
CA ILE A 58 -0.49 9.89 -12.14
C ILE A 58 0.05 10.87 -11.11
N SER A 59 1.10 11.60 -11.44
CA SER A 59 1.72 12.53 -10.49
C SER A 59 0.79 13.67 -10.12
N GLU A 60 -0.05 14.14 -11.03
CA GLU A 60 -1.03 15.17 -10.73
C GLU A 60 -1.98 14.78 -9.62
N ILE A 61 -2.44 13.53 -9.65
CA ILE A 61 -3.33 13.03 -8.60
C ILE A 61 -2.60 12.91 -7.27
N LEU A 62 -1.31 12.57 -7.29
CA LEU A 62 -0.52 12.34 -6.09
C LEU A 62 0.08 13.61 -5.49
N GLN A 63 -0.07 14.74 -6.17
CA GLN A 63 0.57 16.01 -5.77
C GLN A 63 0.36 16.37 -4.29
N PRO A 64 -0.85 16.21 -3.72
CA PRO A 64 -1.03 16.60 -2.31
C PRO A 64 -0.23 15.76 -1.32
N THR A 65 0.29 14.60 -1.71
CA THR A 65 1.10 13.78 -0.81
C THR A 65 2.59 14.12 -0.84
N GLY A 66 3.01 15.02 -1.76
CA GLY A 66 4.41 15.30 -1.95
C GLY A 66 5.15 14.19 -2.68
N PHE A 67 6.35 14.50 -3.18
CA PHE A 67 7.17 13.53 -3.92
C PHE A 67 6.39 12.84 -5.02
N GLN A 68 5.48 13.58 -5.68
CA GLN A 68 4.53 13.00 -6.60
C GLN A 68 5.20 12.35 -7.82
N ASN A 69 6.29 12.93 -8.32
CA ASN A 69 6.97 12.36 -9.48
C ASN A 69 7.69 11.06 -9.13
N VAL A 70 8.32 11.02 -7.96
CA VAL A 70 9.00 9.81 -7.48
C VAL A 70 7.99 8.71 -7.22
N LYS A 71 6.88 9.04 -6.56
CA LYS A 71 5.83 8.07 -6.25
C LYS A 71 5.17 7.55 -7.52
N ALA A 72 4.89 8.43 -8.48
CA ALA A 72 4.30 8.02 -9.74
C ALA A 72 5.22 7.07 -10.50
N ALA A 73 6.50 7.35 -10.54
CA ALA A 73 7.48 6.46 -11.19
C ALA A 73 7.54 5.11 -10.50
N ARG A 74 7.49 5.08 -9.17
CA ARG A 74 7.49 3.83 -8.41
C ARG A 74 6.24 3.01 -8.69
N ILE A 75 5.09 3.66 -8.73
CA ILE A 75 3.81 3.00 -9.04
C ILE A 75 3.86 2.38 -10.43
N ILE A 76 4.37 3.10 -11.41
CA ILE A 76 4.47 2.61 -12.77
C ILE A 76 5.38 1.37 -12.81
N LYS A 77 6.56 1.46 -12.22
CA LYS A 77 7.50 0.34 -12.22
C LYS A 77 6.95 -0.88 -11.48
N PHE A 78 6.37 -0.64 -10.31
CA PHE A 78 5.75 -1.71 -9.55
C PHE A 78 4.65 -2.39 -10.36
N THR A 79 3.79 -1.59 -11.00
CA THR A 79 2.66 -2.14 -11.76
C THR A 79 3.14 -2.93 -12.98
N GLN A 80 4.23 -2.51 -13.62
CA GLN A 80 4.84 -3.28 -14.71
C GLN A 80 5.28 -4.67 -14.24
N VAL A 81 5.93 -4.72 -13.09
CA VAL A 81 6.38 -5.99 -12.51
C VAL A 81 5.19 -6.84 -12.10
N TRP A 82 4.17 -6.20 -11.50
CA TRP A 82 2.92 -6.89 -11.15
C TRP A 82 2.26 -7.52 -12.37
N ASN A 83 2.16 -6.76 -13.45
CA ASN A 83 1.52 -7.24 -14.67
C ASN A 83 2.32 -8.36 -15.37
N SER A 84 3.61 -8.48 -15.06
CA SER A 84 4.41 -9.59 -15.58
C SER A 84 4.16 -10.90 -14.83
N GLY A 85 3.39 -10.85 -13.75
CA GLY A 85 3.07 -12.05 -12.97
C GLY A 85 3.89 -12.22 -11.71
N GLU A 86 4.83 -11.31 -11.44
CA GLU A 86 5.66 -11.40 -10.23
C GLU A 86 4.80 -11.25 -8.98
N ARG A 87 5.00 -12.13 -8.00
CA ARG A 87 4.26 -12.08 -6.73
C ARG A 87 5.14 -12.21 -5.50
N ASN A 88 6.46 -12.16 -5.68
CA ASN A 88 7.39 -12.13 -4.55
C ASN A 88 7.66 -10.66 -4.18
N PRO A 89 7.25 -10.22 -2.96
CA PRO A 89 7.41 -8.81 -2.59
C PRO A 89 8.86 -8.34 -2.53
N ASN A 90 9.81 -9.25 -2.42
CA ASN A 90 11.22 -8.90 -2.47
C ASN A 90 11.62 -8.37 -3.85
N ASN A 91 10.84 -8.70 -4.87
CA ASN A 91 11.12 -8.28 -6.25
C ASN A 91 10.25 -7.11 -6.70
N PHE A 92 9.48 -6.52 -5.80
CA PHE A 92 8.63 -5.37 -6.14
C PHE A 92 9.44 -4.08 -6.02
N PRO A 93 9.62 -3.32 -7.10
CA PRO A 93 10.29 -2.03 -7.01
C PRO A 93 9.47 -1.05 -6.19
N GLY A 94 10.16 -0.24 -5.38
CA GLY A 94 9.49 0.75 -4.54
C GLY A 94 8.88 0.19 -3.26
N ILE A 95 8.97 -1.11 -3.02
CA ILE A 95 8.46 -1.77 -1.83
C ILE A 95 9.63 -2.13 -0.93
N GLY A 96 9.71 -1.46 0.22
CA GLY A 96 10.74 -1.71 1.22
C GLY A 96 10.24 -2.60 2.36
N PRO A 97 10.94 -2.55 3.52
CA PRO A 97 10.59 -3.40 4.65
C PRO A 97 9.14 -3.25 5.13
N TYR A 98 8.63 -2.02 5.15
CA TYR A 98 7.25 -1.76 5.54
C TYR A 98 6.27 -2.49 4.60
N GLY A 99 6.46 -2.34 3.29
CA GLY A 99 5.58 -2.98 2.32
C GLY A 99 5.69 -4.50 2.35
N ARG A 100 6.89 -5.03 2.57
CA ARG A 100 7.07 -6.48 2.68
C ARG A 100 6.37 -7.03 3.92
N ASP A 101 6.42 -6.31 5.03
CA ASP A 101 5.69 -6.73 6.23
C ASP A 101 4.18 -6.63 6.03
N ALA A 102 3.73 -5.57 5.35
CA ALA A 102 2.31 -5.43 5.01
C ALA A 102 1.85 -6.60 4.13
N TRP A 103 2.67 -7.02 3.18
CA TRP A 103 2.37 -8.19 2.36
C TRP A 103 2.17 -9.43 3.22
N LYS A 104 3.07 -9.67 4.18
CA LYS A 104 2.95 -10.82 5.08
C LYS A 104 1.64 -10.79 5.84
N ILE A 105 1.26 -9.63 6.34
CA ILE A 105 0.06 -9.50 7.17
C ILE A 105 -1.20 -9.60 6.32
N PHE A 106 -1.30 -8.79 5.28
CA PHE A 106 -2.57 -8.58 4.58
C PHE A 106 -2.78 -9.54 3.42
N ILE A 107 -1.73 -10.11 2.86
CA ILE A 107 -1.85 -11.05 1.75
C ILE A 107 -1.60 -12.48 2.21
N GLU A 108 -0.55 -12.71 2.99
CA GLU A 108 -0.21 -14.05 3.46
C GLU A 108 -0.90 -14.44 4.76
N GLY A 109 -1.51 -13.47 5.44
CA GLY A 109 -2.21 -13.76 6.69
C GLY A 109 -1.30 -14.07 7.87
N LYS A 110 -0.03 -13.70 7.80
CA LYS A 110 0.91 -13.95 8.90
C LYS A 110 0.71 -12.95 10.01
N THR A 111 0.57 -13.42 11.23
CA THR A 111 0.36 -12.57 12.40
C THR A 111 1.38 -12.83 13.50
N ASP A 112 2.26 -13.77 13.32
CA ASP A 112 3.18 -14.27 14.35
C ASP A 112 4.60 -13.79 14.04
N PHE A 113 4.80 -12.47 14.03
CA PHE A 113 6.11 -11.89 13.83
C PHE A 113 6.10 -10.43 14.27
N VAL A 114 7.29 -9.84 14.36
CA VAL A 114 7.44 -8.42 14.70
C VAL A 114 7.73 -7.66 13.40
N ALA A 115 6.87 -6.70 13.08
CA ALA A 115 7.06 -5.87 11.89
C ALA A 115 8.06 -4.75 12.16
N CYS A 116 8.58 -4.17 11.09
CA CYS A 116 9.51 -3.04 11.20
C CYS A 116 8.80 -1.74 11.54
N ASP A 117 7.50 -1.68 11.44
CA ASP A 117 6.72 -0.46 11.61
C ASP A 117 5.86 -0.52 12.86
N LYS A 118 5.81 0.59 13.59
CA LYS A 118 5.09 0.66 14.85
C LYS A 118 3.59 0.43 14.67
N LYS A 119 2.99 1.03 13.64
CA LYS A 119 1.55 0.88 13.41
C LYS A 119 1.18 -0.53 12.99
N LEU A 120 2.04 -1.19 12.20
CA LEU A 120 1.81 -2.59 11.86
C LEU A 120 1.88 -3.47 13.11
N ASN A 121 2.81 -3.19 14.02
CA ASN A 121 2.91 -3.95 15.26
C ASN A 121 1.70 -3.72 16.16
N LEU A 122 1.17 -2.51 16.19
CA LEU A 122 -0.05 -2.24 16.94
C LEU A 122 -1.24 -2.99 16.33
N TYR A 123 -1.32 -3.02 15.01
CA TYR A 123 -2.36 -3.78 14.33
C TYR A 123 -2.24 -5.27 14.65
N LEU A 124 -1.03 -5.81 14.57
CA LEU A 124 -0.78 -7.23 14.90
C LEU A 124 -1.19 -7.54 16.34
N SER A 125 -0.90 -6.63 17.25
CA SER A 125 -1.27 -6.77 18.64
C SER A 125 -2.78 -6.84 18.81
N GLU A 126 -3.52 -5.98 18.10
CA GLU A 126 -4.97 -5.96 18.18
C GLU A 126 -5.63 -7.23 17.66
N ILE A 127 -5.17 -7.73 16.51
CA ILE A 127 -5.79 -8.92 15.92
C ILE A 127 -5.35 -10.20 16.59
N SER A 128 -4.20 -10.19 17.28
CA SER A 128 -3.68 -11.37 17.97
C SER A 128 -4.12 -11.45 19.42
N SER A 129 -4.67 -10.37 19.97
CA SER A 129 -5.07 -10.35 21.36
C SER A 129 -6.18 -11.32 21.62
N PRO A 130 -6.12 -12.09 22.73
CA PRO A 130 -7.25 -12.92 23.10
C PRO A 130 -8.48 -12.04 23.26
N ARG A 131 -9.60 -12.53 22.75
CA ARG A 131 -10.83 -11.84 22.98
C ARG A 131 -11.10 -11.89 24.45
N SER A 132 -11.19 -10.76 25.06
CA SER A 132 -11.63 -10.75 26.43
C SER A 132 -13.13 -10.88 26.44
N SER A 133 -13.66 -11.47 25.68
CA SER A 133 -15.09 -11.80 25.61
C SER A 133 -15.88 -11.22 26.69
#